data_be6df0d6c3692d80c1ba444dff77af9e
#
_entry.id   be6df0d6c3692d80c1ba444dff77af9e
#
_cell.length_a   1.000
_cell.length_b   1.000
_cell.length_c   1.000
_cell.angle_alpha   90.00
_cell.angle_beta   90.00
_cell.angle_gamma   90.00
#
_symmetry.space_group_name_H-M   'P 1'
#
loop_
_entity.id
_entity.type
_entity.pdbx_description
1 polymer ?
#
loop_
_entity_poly.entity_id
_entity_poly.type
_entity_poly.pdbx_seq_one_letter_code
_entity_poly.pdbx_strand_id
1 'polypeptide(L)'
;KNYNRIFRSAETMSFFERLRNKFRMLEFAIPFIPYISYFGEKGLKKGLSGFFKDPALQRLFTGENELLGCLIPIGWSYYGDYQSPPLGGSQVIPQWLQHVVSYYKNQVALQCCVKKILIKEGCCVGLTFDHRGHQHQVESKYIIAACDIETLYEQMLPPEAVPEKLKKKLKQADLYSSSITISLALDCPTEQLGFNEELIHLVDETQCYDAQISGDPLTTEISIIAPSLRDKSLAPEGEGTLTLYMPAFMNYQDEWKTEMDAAGNRLRGEAYHQLKQQVADVIIRRVEDKIAPGLRSHILFYEVATPVTHWRYTGNKNGTMMGARPGRKNMQNKISHYQTPVKNLILGGHWAELGGGVPIAAKAGANASLLILKKENRAAFECLAGYMDGKIPLESVLRNAAFKSYDNSWVRPLTPAEKLKDAKKPAGA
;
A
#
# COMPACT_ATOMS: atom_id res chain seq x y z
N LYS A 1 -14.26 3.51 -18.83
CA LYS A 1 -15.31 4.32 -18.16
C LYS A 1 -15.63 3.91 -16.71
N ASN A 2 -15.08 2.83 -16.17
CA ASN A 2 -15.47 2.32 -14.85
C ASN A 2 -14.30 2.15 -13.84
N TYR A 3 -13.09 2.55 -14.19
CA TYR A 3 -11.91 2.30 -13.35
C TYR A 3 -11.81 3.22 -12.12
N ASN A 4 -12.44 4.38 -12.15
CA ASN A 4 -12.43 5.33 -11.03
C ASN A 4 -13.54 5.06 -9.99
N ARG A 5 -14.21 3.91 -10.06
CA ARG A 5 -15.26 3.55 -9.11
C ARG A 5 -14.75 2.56 -8.07
N ILE A 6 -15.10 2.81 -6.81
CA ILE A 6 -14.90 1.84 -5.74
C ILE A 6 -15.89 0.69 -5.98
N PHE A 7 -15.38 -0.47 -6.38
CA PHE A 7 -16.23 -1.64 -6.61
C PHE A 7 -16.66 -2.28 -5.28
N ARG A 8 -17.96 -2.56 -5.17
CA ARG A 8 -18.48 -3.31 -4.03
C ARG A 8 -17.95 -4.74 -4.00
N SER A 9 -17.58 -5.22 -2.82
CA SER A 9 -17.24 -6.63 -2.60
C SER A 9 -18.49 -7.52 -2.81
N ALA A 10 -18.26 -8.72 -3.33
CA ALA A 10 -19.31 -9.73 -3.46
C ALA A 10 -20.00 -10.07 -2.13
N GLU A 11 -19.32 -9.89 -0.99
CA GLU A 11 -19.88 -10.11 0.34
C GLU A 11 -20.95 -9.08 0.72
N THR A 12 -20.87 -7.87 0.16
CA THR A 12 -21.90 -6.82 0.36
C THR A 12 -23.13 -7.02 -0.50
N MET A 13 -23.05 -7.84 -1.57
CA MET A 13 -24.08 -8.04 -2.59
C MET A 13 -25.09 -9.10 -2.16
N SER A 14 -26.34 -8.98 -2.67
CA SER A 14 -27.34 -10.02 -2.66
C SER A 14 -26.97 -11.16 -3.62
N PHE A 15 -27.69 -12.27 -3.55
CA PHE A 15 -27.47 -13.40 -4.46
C PHE A 15 -27.63 -12.99 -5.94
N PHE A 16 -28.70 -12.27 -6.27
CA PHE A 16 -28.97 -11.81 -7.64
C PHE A 16 -27.94 -10.78 -8.12
N GLU A 17 -27.50 -9.87 -7.26
CA GLU A 17 -26.44 -8.93 -7.60
C GLU A 17 -25.12 -9.66 -7.87
N ARG A 18 -24.77 -10.68 -7.08
CA ARG A 18 -23.57 -11.50 -7.30
C ARG A 18 -23.63 -12.23 -8.63
N LEU A 19 -24.80 -12.81 -8.96
CA LEU A 19 -24.99 -13.52 -10.23
C LEU A 19 -24.81 -12.55 -11.41
N ARG A 20 -25.49 -11.40 -11.37
CA ARG A 20 -25.35 -10.36 -12.40
C ARG A 20 -23.91 -9.85 -12.52
N ASN A 21 -23.23 -9.65 -11.40
CA ASN A 21 -21.83 -9.23 -11.41
C ASN A 21 -20.89 -10.28 -12.03
N LYS A 22 -21.14 -11.57 -11.80
CA LYS A 22 -20.41 -12.66 -12.47
C LYS A 22 -20.59 -12.62 -14.00
N PHE A 23 -21.79 -12.39 -14.49
CA PHE A 23 -22.02 -12.25 -15.94
C PHE A 23 -21.30 -11.03 -16.51
N ARG A 24 -21.33 -9.88 -15.83
CA ARG A 24 -20.58 -8.68 -16.25
C ARG A 24 -19.07 -8.91 -16.23
N MET A 25 -18.55 -9.64 -15.23
CA MET A 25 -17.13 -9.99 -15.17
C MET A 25 -16.74 -10.97 -16.28
N LEU A 26 -17.62 -11.90 -16.64
CA LEU A 26 -17.40 -12.80 -17.77
C LEU A 26 -17.35 -12.00 -19.08
N GLU A 27 -18.33 -11.14 -19.33
CA GLU A 27 -18.38 -10.24 -20.50
C GLU A 27 -17.11 -9.37 -20.59
N PHE A 28 -16.65 -8.82 -19.42
CA PHE A 28 -15.40 -8.08 -19.36
C PHE A 28 -14.17 -8.96 -19.65
N ALA A 29 -14.16 -10.23 -19.23
CA ALA A 29 -13.03 -11.13 -19.37
C ALA A 29 -12.86 -11.69 -20.80
N ILE A 30 -13.95 -11.77 -21.58
CA ILE A 30 -13.93 -12.37 -22.92
C ILE A 30 -12.84 -11.77 -23.82
N PRO A 31 -12.65 -10.45 -23.94
CA PRO A 31 -11.59 -9.85 -24.76
C PRO A 31 -10.18 -10.22 -24.32
N PHE A 32 -9.99 -10.60 -23.05
CA PHE A 32 -8.69 -10.94 -22.49
C PHE A 32 -8.34 -12.43 -22.58
N ILE A 33 -9.32 -13.30 -22.93
CA ILE A 33 -9.09 -14.76 -23.03
C ILE A 33 -7.88 -15.12 -23.89
N PRO A 34 -7.65 -14.50 -25.08
CA PRO A 34 -6.49 -14.83 -25.91
C PRO A 34 -5.15 -14.54 -25.22
N TYR A 35 -5.14 -13.61 -24.26
CA TYR A 35 -3.91 -13.14 -23.59
C TYR A 35 -3.64 -13.86 -22.27
N ILE A 36 -4.60 -14.56 -21.71
CA ILE A 36 -4.47 -15.29 -20.44
C ILE A 36 -3.44 -16.44 -20.52
N SER A 37 -3.18 -16.96 -21.72
CA SER A 37 -2.26 -18.08 -21.93
C SER A 37 -0.76 -17.68 -21.94
N TYR A 38 -0.46 -16.38 -21.95
CA TYR A 38 0.92 -15.89 -22.02
C TYR A 38 1.50 -15.68 -20.62
N PHE A 39 1.99 -16.78 -20.02
CA PHE A 39 2.60 -16.79 -18.69
C PHE A 39 4.07 -17.13 -18.73
N GLY A 40 4.78 -16.66 -17.71
CA GLY A 40 6.20 -16.86 -17.52
C GLY A 40 7.02 -16.18 -18.63
N GLU A 41 8.32 -16.21 -18.52
CA GLU A 41 9.24 -15.50 -19.40
C GLU A 41 8.99 -15.80 -20.91
N LYS A 42 8.88 -17.08 -21.28
CA LYS A 42 8.63 -17.48 -22.67
C LYS A 42 7.25 -17.03 -23.18
N GLY A 43 6.24 -17.14 -22.35
CA GLY A 43 4.88 -16.71 -22.68
C GLY A 43 4.80 -15.18 -22.81
N LEU A 44 5.37 -14.47 -21.86
CA LEU A 44 5.44 -13.01 -21.88
C LEU A 44 6.17 -12.51 -23.15
N LYS A 45 7.37 -13.02 -23.44
CA LYS A 45 8.14 -12.66 -24.63
C LYS A 45 7.36 -12.91 -25.90
N LYS A 46 6.72 -14.08 -26.04
CA LYS A 46 5.85 -14.40 -27.17
C LYS A 46 4.65 -13.44 -27.27
N GLY A 47 4.02 -13.10 -26.16
CA GLY A 47 2.90 -12.17 -26.12
C GLY A 47 3.32 -10.75 -26.52
N LEU A 48 4.39 -10.24 -25.92
CA LEU A 48 4.94 -8.91 -26.22
C LEU A 48 5.39 -8.76 -27.68
N SER A 49 5.97 -9.79 -28.28
CA SER A 49 6.38 -9.76 -29.71
C SER A 49 5.21 -9.57 -30.68
N GLY A 50 3.97 -9.87 -30.24
CA GLY A 50 2.75 -9.56 -30.99
C GLY A 50 2.39 -8.08 -31.01
N PHE A 51 2.84 -7.31 -30.00
CA PHE A 51 2.56 -5.87 -29.86
C PHE A 51 3.76 -5.00 -30.24
N PHE A 52 4.96 -5.41 -29.84
CA PHE A 52 6.20 -4.65 -30.04
C PHE A 52 7.17 -5.44 -30.90
N LYS A 53 7.55 -4.88 -32.02
CA LYS A 53 8.57 -5.50 -32.92
C LYS A 53 9.99 -5.24 -32.42
N ASP A 54 10.20 -4.08 -31.78
CA ASP A 54 11.49 -3.70 -31.25
C ASP A 54 11.80 -4.47 -29.95
N PRO A 55 12.92 -5.23 -29.91
CA PRO A 55 13.35 -5.94 -28.70
C PRO A 55 13.64 -5.02 -27.52
N ALA A 56 14.05 -3.76 -27.74
CA ALA A 56 14.29 -2.80 -26.67
C ALA A 56 12.97 -2.46 -25.95
N LEU A 57 11.88 -2.23 -26.70
CA LEU A 57 10.56 -2.01 -26.12
C LEU A 57 10.05 -3.23 -25.36
N GLN A 58 10.33 -4.46 -25.83
CA GLN A 58 9.94 -5.66 -25.09
C GLN A 58 10.66 -5.76 -23.74
N ARG A 59 11.93 -5.33 -23.66
CA ARG A 59 12.73 -5.37 -22.43
C ARG A 59 12.17 -4.46 -21.31
N LEU A 60 11.49 -3.37 -21.66
CA LEU A 60 10.84 -2.51 -20.67
C LEU A 60 9.80 -3.22 -19.80
N PHE A 61 9.29 -4.37 -20.24
CA PHE A 61 8.23 -5.14 -19.57
C PHE A 61 8.74 -6.45 -18.96
N THR A 62 10.03 -6.66 -18.86
CA THR A 62 10.61 -7.91 -18.33
C THR A 62 10.39 -8.09 -16.83
N GLY A 63 10.04 -7.03 -16.10
CA GLY A 63 9.67 -7.08 -14.69
C GLY A 63 8.34 -7.78 -14.38
N GLU A 64 7.56 -8.18 -15.41
CA GLU A 64 6.28 -8.84 -15.25
C GLU A 64 6.33 -10.31 -15.64
N ASN A 65 5.50 -11.13 -15.00
CA ASN A 65 5.40 -12.57 -15.30
C ASN A 65 4.22 -12.92 -16.22
N GLU A 66 3.37 -11.94 -16.52
CA GLU A 66 2.12 -12.13 -17.26
C GLU A 66 1.89 -10.98 -18.24
N LEU A 67 1.48 -11.28 -19.47
CA LEU A 67 1.22 -10.27 -20.49
C LEU A 67 0.16 -9.24 -20.05
N LEU A 68 -0.86 -9.67 -19.32
CA LEU A 68 -1.89 -8.76 -18.80
C LEU A 68 -1.33 -7.79 -17.74
N GLY A 69 -0.31 -8.18 -16.99
CA GLY A 69 0.41 -7.29 -16.06
C GLY A 69 1.06 -6.13 -16.78
N CYS A 70 1.51 -6.30 -18.02
CA CYS A 70 2.06 -5.24 -18.86
C CYS A 70 0.96 -4.39 -19.51
N LEU A 71 -0.04 -5.04 -20.11
CA LEU A 71 -1.05 -4.37 -20.95
C LEU A 71 -2.03 -3.50 -20.15
N ILE A 72 -2.37 -3.88 -18.92
CA ILE A 72 -3.30 -3.13 -18.11
C ILE A 72 -2.76 -1.75 -17.73
N PRO A 73 -1.54 -1.61 -17.19
CA PRO A 73 -0.94 -0.30 -16.93
C PRO A 73 -0.80 0.58 -18.18
N ILE A 74 -0.42 -0.01 -19.32
CA ILE A 74 -0.36 0.72 -20.59
C ILE A 74 -1.74 1.29 -20.96
N GLY A 75 -2.79 0.47 -20.83
CA GLY A 75 -4.16 0.91 -21.11
C GLY A 75 -4.62 2.05 -20.18
N TRP A 76 -4.25 2.01 -18.91
CA TRP A 76 -4.54 3.10 -17.97
C TRP A 76 -3.80 4.37 -18.35
N SER A 77 -2.52 4.26 -18.64
CA SER A 77 -1.69 5.38 -19.07
C SER A 77 -2.25 6.02 -20.34
N TYR A 78 -2.66 5.22 -21.32
CA TYR A 78 -3.26 5.69 -22.57
C TYR A 78 -4.54 6.51 -22.34
N TYR A 79 -5.38 6.13 -21.37
CA TYR A 79 -6.59 6.86 -21.05
C TYR A 79 -6.38 8.04 -20.09
N GLY A 80 -5.15 8.26 -19.61
CA GLY A 80 -4.84 9.30 -18.63
C GLY A 80 -5.47 9.05 -17.25
N ASP A 81 -5.90 7.83 -16.98
CA ASP A 81 -6.56 7.42 -15.71
C ASP A 81 -5.52 7.05 -14.65
N TYR A 82 -4.49 7.86 -14.46
CA TYR A 82 -3.55 7.69 -13.38
C TYR A 82 -3.75 8.72 -12.28
N GLN A 83 -3.48 8.30 -11.06
CA GLN A 83 -3.65 9.12 -9.87
C GLN A 83 -2.31 9.74 -9.49
N SER A 84 -2.27 11.07 -9.48
CA SER A 84 -1.13 11.79 -8.94
C SER A 84 -1.19 11.80 -7.41
N PRO A 85 -0.05 11.73 -6.70
CA PRO A 85 0.00 12.00 -5.28
C PRO A 85 -0.54 13.39 -4.95
N PRO A 86 -1.18 13.59 -3.79
CA PRO A 86 -1.69 14.89 -3.41
C PRO A 86 -0.56 15.90 -3.17
N LEU A 87 -0.85 17.19 -3.38
CA LEU A 87 0.06 18.28 -3.00
C LEU A 87 0.36 18.22 -1.50
N GLY A 88 1.62 18.33 -1.11
CA GLY A 88 2.10 18.14 0.25
C GLY A 88 2.48 16.69 0.58
N GLY A 89 2.42 15.79 -0.41
CA GLY A 89 2.82 14.38 -0.31
C GLY A 89 1.73 13.45 0.23
N SER A 90 2.04 12.17 0.32
CA SER A 90 1.07 11.12 0.70
C SER A 90 0.55 11.24 2.15
N GLN A 91 1.27 11.92 3.03
CA GLN A 91 0.86 12.19 4.43
C GLN A 91 -0.45 12.99 4.52
N VAL A 92 -0.77 13.77 3.49
CA VAL A 92 -2.00 14.57 3.39
C VAL A 92 -3.26 13.69 3.51
N ILE A 93 -3.24 12.48 2.96
CA ILE A 93 -4.40 11.57 2.97
C ILE A 93 -4.77 11.13 4.40
N PRO A 94 -3.86 10.55 5.21
CA PRO A 94 -4.19 10.18 6.59
C PRO A 94 -4.49 11.40 7.47
N GLN A 95 -3.88 12.57 7.24
CA GLN A 95 -4.20 13.80 7.96
C GLN A 95 -5.64 14.26 7.68
N TRP A 96 -6.06 14.23 6.41
CA TRP A 96 -7.45 14.52 6.04
C TRP A 96 -8.42 13.52 6.68
N LEU A 97 -8.14 12.22 6.61
CA LEU A 97 -8.98 11.20 7.24
C LEU A 97 -9.06 11.39 8.76
N GLN A 98 -7.96 11.72 9.42
CA GLN A 98 -7.94 12.04 10.85
C GLN A 98 -8.82 13.24 11.17
N HIS A 99 -8.78 14.31 10.34
CA HIS A 99 -9.66 15.45 10.49
C HIS A 99 -11.14 15.04 10.36
N VAL A 100 -11.49 14.24 9.34
CA VAL A 100 -12.86 13.75 9.16
C VAL A 100 -13.35 12.96 10.37
N VAL A 101 -12.51 12.06 10.91
CA VAL A 101 -12.82 11.31 12.13
C VAL A 101 -13.11 12.26 13.30
N SER A 102 -12.27 13.29 13.50
CA SER A 102 -12.42 14.28 14.56
C SER A 102 -13.63 15.19 14.34
N TYR A 103 -13.93 15.58 13.09
CA TYR A 103 -15.12 16.36 12.73
C TYR A 103 -16.41 15.69 13.20
N TYR A 104 -16.50 14.36 13.07
CA TYR A 104 -17.61 13.58 13.59
C TYR A 104 -17.50 13.24 15.09
N LYS A 105 -16.61 13.91 15.83
CA LYS A 105 -16.39 13.72 17.29
C LYS A 105 -15.96 12.31 17.66
N ASN A 106 -15.29 11.62 16.76
CA ASN A 106 -14.60 10.35 17.00
C ASN A 106 -13.10 10.59 17.25
N GLN A 107 -12.40 9.56 17.73
CA GLN A 107 -10.99 9.66 18.10
C GLN A 107 -10.12 8.75 17.25
N VAL A 108 -8.93 9.24 16.93
CA VAL A 108 -7.80 8.42 16.46
C VAL A 108 -6.80 8.33 17.60
N ALA A 109 -6.77 7.19 18.30
CA ALA A 109 -5.84 6.95 19.39
C ALA A 109 -4.51 6.42 18.84
N LEU A 110 -3.44 7.20 18.99
CA LEU A 110 -2.09 6.81 18.62
C LEU A 110 -1.36 6.16 19.78
N GLN A 111 -0.27 5.41 19.48
CA GLN A 111 0.52 4.68 20.48
C GLN A 111 -0.31 3.65 21.28
N CYS A 112 -1.38 3.14 20.65
CA CYS A 112 -2.25 2.12 21.22
C CYS A 112 -2.05 0.81 20.45
N CYS A 113 -1.31 -0.12 21.05
CA CYS A 113 -1.03 -1.43 20.45
C CYS A 113 -2.11 -2.43 20.89
N VAL A 114 -2.99 -2.83 19.95
CA VAL A 114 -4.02 -3.85 20.23
C VAL A 114 -3.34 -5.19 20.51
N LYS A 115 -3.73 -5.86 21.58
CA LYS A 115 -3.19 -7.14 22.03
C LYS A 115 -4.12 -8.32 21.80
N LYS A 116 -5.39 -8.16 22.14
CA LYS A 116 -6.37 -9.24 22.04
C LYS A 116 -7.73 -8.73 21.60
N ILE A 117 -8.43 -9.55 20.84
CA ILE A 117 -9.85 -9.39 20.53
C ILE A 117 -10.65 -10.20 21.55
N LEU A 118 -11.60 -9.56 22.20
CA LEU A 118 -12.47 -10.20 23.20
C LEU A 118 -13.64 -10.86 22.47
N ILE A 119 -13.85 -12.14 22.77
CA ILE A 119 -14.89 -12.97 22.15
C ILE A 119 -15.83 -13.50 23.22
N LYS A 120 -17.13 -13.38 22.97
CA LYS A 120 -18.19 -14.03 23.76
C LYS A 120 -19.17 -14.71 22.80
N GLU A 121 -19.43 -15.98 23.00
CA GLU A 121 -20.36 -16.80 22.19
C GLU A 121 -20.09 -16.69 20.68
N GLY A 122 -18.82 -16.71 20.29
CA GLY A 122 -18.40 -16.61 18.88
C GLY A 122 -18.53 -15.23 18.23
N CYS A 123 -18.86 -14.20 19.03
CA CYS A 123 -18.93 -12.80 18.57
C CYS A 123 -17.81 -11.98 19.20
N CYS A 124 -17.21 -11.07 18.46
CA CYS A 124 -16.34 -10.07 19.07
C CYS A 124 -17.20 -9.09 19.89
N VAL A 125 -16.72 -8.75 21.08
CA VAL A 125 -17.38 -7.84 22.02
C VAL A 125 -16.50 -6.68 22.47
N GLY A 126 -15.25 -6.65 22.04
CA GLY A 126 -14.29 -5.62 22.39
C GLY A 126 -12.86 -6.05 22.12
N LEU A 127 -11.91 -5.28 22.61
CA LEU A 127 -10.49 -5.56 22.51
C LEU A 127 -9.71 -5.04 23.69
N THR A 128 -8.48 -5.54 23.88
CA THR A 128 -7.51 -4.96 24.80
C THR A 128 -6.35 -4.34 24.00
N PHE A 129 -5.79 -3.27 24.54
CA PHE A 129 -4.64 -2.59 23.94
C PHE A 129 -3.72 -2.04 25.01
N ASP A 130 -2.44 -1.91 24.68
CA ASP A 130 -1.46 -1.25 25.52
C ASP A 130 -1.31 0.20 25.08
N HIS A 131 -1.32 1.10 26.04
CA HIS A 131 -1.01 2.52 25.85
C HIS A 131 -0.08 2.98 26.96
N ARG A 132 1.12 3.44 26.60
CA ARG A 132 2.14 3.94 27.56
C ARG A 132 2.45 2.97 28.70
N GLY A 133 2.53 1.67 28.40
CA GLY A 133 2.87 0.64 29.37
C GLY A 133 1.69 0.15 30.23
N HIS A 134 0.48 0.68 30.03
CA HIS A 134 -0.73 0.23 30.71
C HIS A 134 -1.67 -0.47 29.75
N GLN A 135 -2.25 -1.59 30.22
CA GLN A 135 -3.26 -2.32 29.46
C GLN A 135 -4.64 -1.68 29.70
N HIS A 136 -5.36 -1.48 28.60
CA HIS A 136 -6.72 -0.95 28.57
C HIS A 136 -7.64 -1.93 27.87
N GLN A 137 -8.94 -1.80 28.16
CA GLN A 137 -10.00 -2.56 27.50
C GLN A 137 -11.07 -1.61 26.99
N VAL A 138 -11.61 -1.92 25.81
CA VAL A 138 -12.75 -1.21 25.23
C VAL A 138 -13.78 -2.21 24.74
N GLU A 139 -15.04 -1.94 24.99
CA GLU A 139 -16.16 -2.71 24.47
C GLU A 139 -16.61 -2.14 23.12
N SER A 140 -16.97 -3.02 22.19
CA SER A 140 -17.44 -2.62 20.87
C SER A 140 -18.33 -3.70 20.26
N LYS A 141 -19.40 -3.28 19.59
CA LYS A 141 -20.28 -4.17 18.85
C LYS A 141 -19.63 -4.72 17.57
N TYR A 142 -18.76 -3.94 16.93
CA TYR A 142 -18.05 -4.31 15.72
C TYR A 142 -16.59 -3.91 15.81
N ILE A 143 -15.72 -4.72 15.23
CA ILE A 143 -14.31 -4.40 15.06
C ILE A 143 -13.96 -4.54 13.59
N ILE A 144 -13.32 -3.52 13.02
CA ILE A 144 -12.69 -3.58 11.70
C ILE A 144 -11.18 -3.69 11.92
N ALA A 145 -10.61 -4.84 11.58
CA ALA A 145 -9.19 -5.08 11.67
C ALA A 145 -8.50 -4.71 10.33
N ALA A 146 -7.59 -3.75 10.38
CA ALA A 146 -6.79 -3.31 9.25
C ALA A 146 -5.29 -3.63 9.42
N CYS A 147 -4.96 -4.47 10.40
CA CYS A 147 -3.60 -4.95 10.68
C CYS A 147 -3.23 -6.18 9.86
N ASP A 148 -2.01 -6.68 10.06
CA ASP A 148 -1.55 -7.94 9.48
C ASP A 148 -2.45 -9.11 9.91
N ILE A 149 -2.77 -9.99 8.95
CA ILE A 149 -3.74 -11.05 9.17
C ILE A 149 -3.19 -12.21 10.01
N GLU A 150 -1.88 -12.51 9.93
CA GLU A 150 -1.27 -13.53 10.77
C GLU A 150 -1.20 -13.02 12.21
N THR A 151 -0.85 -11.77 12.42
CA THR A 151 -0.89 -11.12 13.74
C THR A 151 -2.31 -11.17 14.34
N LEU A 152 -3.34 -10.85 13.52
CA LEU A 152 -4.72 -10.95 13.97
C LEU A 152 -5.10 -12.38 14.37
N TYR A 153 -4.81 -13.35 13.51
CA TYR A 153 -5.31 -14.73 13.66
C TYR A 153 -4.49 -15.60 14.57
N GLU A 154 -3.20 -15.33 14.74
CA GLU A 154 -2.30 -16.15 15.56
C GLU A 154 -1.98 -15.51 16.92
N GLN A 155 -2.07 -14.18 17.05
CA GLN A 155 -1.67 -13.49 18.28
C GLN A 155 -2.84 -12.82 19.01
N MET A 156 -3.82 -12.26 18.27
CA MET A 156 -4.92 -11.50 18.86
C MET A 156 -6.18 -12.33 19.10
N LEU A 157 -6.35 -13.46 18.40
CA LEU A 157 -7.49 -14.36 18.55
C LEU A 157 -7.08 -15.65 19.28
N PRO A 158 -8.00 -16.27 20.03
CA PRO A 158 -7.75 -17.59 20.60
C PRO A 158 -7.62 -18.63 19.46
N PRO A 159 -6.71 -19.64 19.60
CA PRO A 159 -6.39 -20.59 18.53
C PRO A 159 -7.62 -21.30 17.94
N GLU A 160 -8.60 -21.62 18.77
CA GLU A 160 -9.84 -22.31 18.39
C GLU A 160 -10.79 -21.46 17.57
N ALA A 161 -10.65 -20.14 17.59
CA ALA A 161 -11.51 -19.23 16.83
C ALA A 161 -11.17 -19.21 15.33
N VAL A 162 -10.01 -19.72 14.93
CA VAL A 162 -9.53 -19.66 13.55
C VAL A 162 -9.28 -21.07 13.01
N PRO A 163 -10.03 -21.52 11.97
CA PRO A 163 -9.86 -22.85 11.39
C PRO A 163 -8.44 -23.07 10.84
N GLU A 164 -7.82 -24.20 11.15
CA GLU A 164 -6.47 -24.56 10.69
C GLU A 164 -6.30 -24.53 9.17
N LYS A 165 -7.35 -24.91 8.44
CA LYS A 165 -7.37 -24.81 6.97
C LYS A 165 -7.16 -23.36 6.48
N LEU A 166 -7.70 -22.37 7.19
CA LEU A 166 -7.54 -20.94 6.85
C LEU A 166 -6.10 -20.50 7.17
N LYS A 167 -5.60 -20.82 8.36
CA LYS A 167 -4.20 -20.51 8.74
C LYS A 167 -3.21 -21.08 7.72
N LYS A 168 -3.39 -22.35 7.33
CA LYS A 168 -2.53 -23.02 6.34
C LYS A 168 -2.55 -22.28 4.99
N LYS A 169 -3.72 -21.84 4.52
CA LYS A 169 -3.85 -21.09 3.27
C LYS A 169 -3.11 -19.75 3.34
N LEU A 170 -3.25 -19.02 4.45
CA LEU A 170 -2.61 -17.73 4.66
C LEU A 170 -1.09 -17.85 4.72
N LYS A 171 -0.57 -18.88 5.41
CA LYS A 171 0.88 -19.18 5.43
C LYS A 171 1.47 -19.46 4.04
N GLN A 172 0.66 -19.97 3.12
CA GLN A 172 1.05 -20.28 1.74
C GLN A 172 0.76 -19.16 0.75
N ALA A 173 0.22 -18.02 1.21
CA ALA A 173 -0.10 -16.89 0.35
C ALA A 173 1.17 -16.30 -0.29
N ASP A 174 1.05 -15.93 -1.57
CA ASP A 174 2.08 -15.13 -2.23
C ASP A 174 1.95 -13.69 -1.77
N LEU A 175 3.00 -13.18 -1.14
CA LEU A 175 3.06 -11.83 -0.61
C LEU A 175 3.82 -10.91 -1.57
N TYR A 176 3.58 -9.61 -1.45
CA TYR A 176 4.49 -8.63 -2.00
C TYR A 176 5.85 -8.72 -1.32
N SER A 177 6.89 -8.31 -2.01
CA SER A 177 8.20 -8.10 -1.39
C SER A 177 8.13 -6.97 -0.36
N SER A 178 9.13 -6.91 0.48
CA SER A 178 9.46 -5.71 1.23
C SER A 178 10.30 -4.78 0.35
N SER A 179 10.85 -3.73 0.94
CA SER A 179 11.75 -2.81 0.24
C SER A 179 12.84 -2.29 1.15
N ILE A 180 13.89 -1.78 0.52
CA ILE A 180 14.70 -0.72 1.09
C ILE A 180 14.29 0.59 0.44
N THR A 181 14.09 1.62 1.25
CA THR A 181 13.72 2.96 0.80
C THR A 181 14.68 3.95 1.42
N ILE A 182 15.31 4.78 0.59
CA ILE A 182 16.26 5.81 1.01
C ILE A 182 15.68 7.15 0.61
N SER A 183 15.34 7.97 1.59
CA SER A 183 14.84 9.32 1.37
C SER A 183 15.99 10.31 1.57
N LEU A 184 16.30 11.09 0.55
CA LEU A 184 17.44 12.02 0.48
C LEU A 184 16.93 13.46 0.48
N ALA A 185 17.54 14.32 1.29
CA ALA A 185 17.43 15.77 1.19
C ALA A 185 18.69 16.32 0.51
N LEU A 186 18.48 17.20 -0.47
CA LEU A 186 19.55 17.75 -1.31
C LEU A 186 19.66 19.26 -1.12
N ASP A 187 20.90 19.78 -1.17
CA ASP A 187 21.19 21.21 -1.13
C ASP A 187 21.02 21.93 -2.47
N CYS A 188 20.52 21.23 -3.49
CA CYS A 188 20.24 21.77 -4.81
C CYS A 188 18.92 21.20 -5.36
N PRO A 189 18.26 21.88 -6.31
CA PRO A 189 17.14 21.32 -7.05
C PRO A 189 17.54 20.06 -7.81
N THR A 190 16.65 19.08 -7.85
CA THR A 190 16.91 17.78 -8.50
C THR A 190 17.21 17.91 -9.99
N GLU A 191 16.69 18.95 -10.65
CA GLU A 191 16.96 19.28 -12.05
C GLU A 191 18.46 19.54 -12.32
N GLN A 192 19.20 20.11 -11.35
CA GLN A 192 20.65 20.34 -11.48
C GLN A 192 21.46 19.05 -11.53
N LEU A 193 20.92 17.98 -10.99
CA LEU A 193 21.49 16.63 -11.03
C LEU A 193 21.00 15.78 -12.23
N GLY A 194 20.30 16.42 -13.17
CA GLY A 194 19.83 15.77 -14.39
C GLY A 194 18.50 15.05 -14.27
N PHE A 195 17.79 15.15 -13.13
CA PHE A 195 16.45 14.59 -12.97
C PHE A 195 15.41 15.50 -13.64
N ASN A 196 14.85 15.04 -14.77
CA ASN A 196 13.80 15.75 -15.52
C ASN A 196 12.45 15.07 -15.44
N GLU A 197 12.40 13.88 -14.85
CA GLU A 197 11.19 13.07 -14.66
C GLU A 197 11.02 12.74 -13.17
N GLU A 198 9.76 12.75 -12.69
CA GLU A 198 9.45 12.43 -11.29
C GLU A 198 9.77 10.97 -10.94
N LEU A 199 9.65 10.04 -11.90
CA LEU A 199 9.90 8.62 -11.71
C LEU A 199 10.85 8.10 -12.79
N ILE A 200 11.97 7.54 -12.35
CA ILE A 200 12.98 6.91 -13.20
C ILE A 200 13.25 5.49 -12.69
N HIS A 201 13.35 4.52 -13.58
CA HIS A 201 13.78 3.16 -13.27
C HIS A 201 15.19 2.92 -13.74
N LEU A 202 16.10 2.62 -12.81
CA LEU A 202 17.47 2.20 -13.13
C LEU A 202 17.50 0.67 -13.20
N VAL A 203 17.60 0.16 -14.42
CA VAL A 203 17.65 -1.27 -14.73
C VAL A 203 18.98 -1.58 -15.41
N ASP A 204 19.64 -2.66 -15.03
CA ASP A 204 20.84 -3.16 -15.71
C ASP A 204 20.43 -4.22 -16.74
N GLU A 205 20.44 -3.85 -18.03
CA GLU A 205 20.06 -4.73 -19.14
C GLU A 205 20.97 -5.96 -19.30
N THR A 206 22.16 -5.95 -18.69
CA THR A 206 23.10 -7.09 -18.72
C THR A 206 22.70 -8.18 -17.71
N GLN A 207 21.87 -7.85 -16.74
CA GLN A 207 21.41 -8.77 -15.70
C GLN A 207 20.17 -9.54 -16.15
N CYS A 208 20.07 -10.79 -15.71
CA CYS A 208 18.83 -11.57 -15.89
C CYS A 208 17.72 -11.05 -14.98
N TYR A 209 16.48 -11.37 -15.32
CA TYR A 209 15.30 -10.97 -14.55
C TYR A 209 15.39 -11.32 -13.06
N ASP A 210 15.81 -12.56 -12.73
CA ASP A 210 15.91 -13.01 -11.34
C ASP A 210 16.93 -12.18 -10.52
N ALA A 211 18.01 -11.72 -11.15
CA ALA A 211 18.97 -10.83 -10.51
C ALA A 211 18.36 -9.44 -10.23
N GLN A 212 17.57 -8.92 -11.17
CA GLN A 212 16.93 -7.61 -11.05
C GLN A 212 15.87 -7.53 -9.95
N ILE A 213 15.34 -8.66 -9.50
CA ILE A 213 14.34 -8.73 -8.43
C ILE A 213 14.85 -9.44 -7.16
N SER A 214 16.14 -9.79 -7.13
CA SER A 214 16.74 -10.63 -6.07
C SER A 214 16.81 -9.98 -4.69
N GLY A 215 16.75 -8.66 -4.62
CA GLY A 215 17.01 -7.88 -3.40
C GLY A 215 18.51 -7.65 -3.12
N ASP A 216 19.39 -8.10 -4.02
CA ASP A 216 20.81 -7.76 -3.96
C ASP A 216 21.01 -6.30 -4.38
N PRO A 217 21.62 -5.45 -3.52
CA PRO A 217 21.81 -4.03 -3.83
C PRO A 217 22.71 -3.77 -5.05
N LEU A 218 23.49 -4.76 -5.49
CA LEU A 218 24.37 -4.63 -6.67
C LEU A 218 23.61 -4.82 -8.00
N THR A 219 22.55 -5.63 -8.02
CA THR A 219 21.91 -6.07 -9.28
C THR A 219 20.43 -5.72 -9.38
N THR A 220 19.74 -5.57 -8.24
CA THR A 220 18.31 -5.30 -8.23
C THR A 220 18.00 -3.93 -8.82
N GLU A 221 16.88 -3.82 -9.54
CA GLU A 221 16.39 -2.55 -10.10
C GLU A 221 16.15 -1.51 -9.00
N ILE A 222 16.38 -0.24 -9.33
CA ILE A 222 16.15 0.89 -8.42
C ILE A 222 15.11 1.82 -9.06
N SER A 223 14.01 2.07 -8.36
CA SER A 223 13.08 3.14 -8.71
C SER A 223 13.52 4.43 -8.01
N ILE A 224 13.70 5.49 -8.77
CA ILE A 224 14.14 6.80 -8.30
C ILE A 224 12.95 7.74 -8.45
N ILE A 225 12.54 8.35 -7.36
CA ILE A 225 11.40 9.27 -7.31
C ILE A 225 11.90 10.64 -6.90
N ALA A 226 11.66 11.66 -7.74
CA ALA A 226 12.01 13.06 -7.50
C ALA A 226 10.74 13.91 -7.26
N PRO A 227 10.09 13.79 -6.10
CA PRO A 227 8.76 14.36 -5.89
C PRO A 227 8.76 15.89 -5.88
N SER A 228 9.89 16.55 -5.56
CA SER A 228 10.03 18.01 -5.60
C SER A 228 9.99 18.59 -7.03
N LEU A 229 10.12 17.76 -8.08
CA LEU A 229 9.89 18.21 -9.47
C LEU A 229 8.44 18.61 -9.68
N ARG A 230 7.51 17.78 -9.24
CA ARG A 230 6.08 18.02 -9.38
C ARG A 230 5.54 18.95 -8.30
N ASP A 231 5.99 18.80 -7.08
CA ASP A 231 5.47 19.51 -5.91
C ASP A 231 6.60 20.25 -5.17
N LYS A 232 6.76 21.51 -5.52
CA LYS A 232 7.80 22.37 -4.92
C LYS A 232 7.60 22.63 -3.41
N SER A 233 6.44 22.26 -2.84
CA SER A 233 6.22 22.36 -1.40
C SER A 233 6.93 21.27 -0.58
N LEU A 234 7.53 20.27 -1.25
CA LEU A 234 8.22 19.14 -0.60
C LEU A 234 9.70 19.41 -0.32
N ALA A 235 10.25 20.51 -0.82
CA ALA A 235 11.62 20.94 -0.51
C ALA A 235 11.65 22.47 -0.25
N PRO A 236 12.59 22.99 0.57
CA PRO A 236 12.86 24.41 0.62
C PRO A 236 13.29 24.98 -0.73
N GLU A 237 13.20 26.30 -0.89
CA GLU A 237 13.62 26.98 -2.12
C GLU A 237 15.11 26.78 -2.36
N GLY A 238 15.48 26.32 -3.54
CA GLY A 238 16.87 25.99 -3.89
C GLY A 238 17.32 24.60 -3.49
N GLU A 239 16.46 23.82 -2.83
CA GLU A 239 16.72 22.45 -2.39
C GLU A 239 15.88 21.42 -3.15
N GLY A 240 16.18 20.14 -2.96
CA GLY A 240 15.47 19.04 -3.62
C GLY A 240 15.29 17.82 -2.71
N THR A 241 14.43 16.91 -3.15
CA THR A 241 14.22 15.62 -2.49
C THR A 241 14.26 14.48 -3.50
N LEU A 242 14.90 13.38 -3.12
CA LEU A 242 14.87 12.12 -3.86
C LEU A 242 14.45 10.98 -2.93
N THR A 243 13.76 10.01 -3.47
CA THR A 243 13.52 8.73 -2.81
C THR A 243 14.01 7.61 -3.73
N LEU A 244 14.94 6.80 -3.23
CA LEU A 244 15.42 5.61 -3.90
C LEU A 244 14.68 4.40 -3.29
N TYR A 245 14.04 3.64 -4.14
CA TYR A 245 13.28 2.45 -3.75
C TYR A 245 13.84 1.23 -4.47
N MET A 246 14.06 0.15 -3.72
CA MET A 246 14.50 -1.13 -4.25
C MET A 246 13.74 -2.27 -3.56
N PRO A 247 13.22 -3.27 -4.28
CA PRO A 247 12.72 -4.50 -3.67
C PRO A 247 13.76 -5.13 -2.75
N ALA A 248 13.35 -5.56 -1.57
CA ALA A 248 14.22 -6.21 -0.59
C ALA A 248 13.45 -7.26 0.22
N PHE A 249 14.16 -8.17 0.85
CA PHE A 249 13.59 -9.29 1.59
C PHE A 249 14.09 -9.33 3.03
N MET A 250 13.24 -9.82 3.94
CA MET A 250 13.59 -9.92 5.36
C MET A 250 14.78 -10.84 5.61
N ASN A 251 14.93 -11.91 4.84
CA ASN A 251 15.99 -12.91 5.00
C ASN A 251 17.34 -12.50 4.40
N TYR A 252 17.50 -11.26 3.93
CA TYR A 252 18.78 -10.78 3.41
C TYR A 252 19.85 -10.80 4.52
N GLN A 253 21.02 -11.40 4.24
CA GLN A 253 22.17 -11.52 5.13
C GLN A 253 21.80 -11.80 6.61
N ASP A 254 21.27 -12.99 6.86
CA ASP A 254 20.83 -13.42 8.20
C ASP A 254 19.84 -12.43 8.83
N GLU A 255 18.75 -12.19 8.12
CA GLU A 255 17.67 -11.33 8.60
C GLU A 255 18.13 -9.91 8.97
N TRP A 256 18.96 -9.33 8.12
CA TRP A 256 19.56 -8.00 8.32
C TRP A 256 20.45 -7.92 9.57
N LYS A 257 21.09 -9.00 9.95
CA LYS A 257 21.91 -9.08 11.18
C LYS A 257 21.13 -8.66 12.44
N THR A 258 19.83 -8.98 12.48
CA THR A 258 18.99 -8.78 13.66
C THR A 258 18.87 -10.08 14.46
N GLU A 259 18.69 -9.95 15.77
CA GLU A 259 18.39 -11.06 16.67
C GLU A 259 16.96 -10.94 17.19
N MET A 260 16.35 -12.05 17.57
CA MET A 260 15.04 -12.04 18.22
C MET A 260 15.22 -12.11 19.74
N ASP A 261 14.55 -11.21 20.47
CA ASP A 261 14.49 -11.34 21.93
C ASP A 261 13.45 -12.38 22.36
N ALA A 262 13.41 -12.71 23.64
CA ALA A 262 12.46 -13.67 24.20
C ALA A 262 10.97 -13.24 24.03
N ALA A 263 10.71 -11.98 23.81
CA ALA A 263 9.39 -11.43 23.56
C ALA A 263 9.01 -11.39 22.07
N GLY A 264 9.92 -11.85 21.18
CA GLY A 264 9.69 -11.85 19.74
C GLY A 264 9.95 -10.51 19.04
N ASN A 265 10.65 -9.57 19.69
CA ASN A 265 11.05 -8.32 19.05
C ASN A 265 12.41 -8.49 18.36
N ARG A 266 12.58 -7.82 17.21
CA ARG A 266 13.86 -7.77 16.51
C ARG A 266 14.77 -6.72 17.12
N LEU A 267 15.90 -7.14 17.66
CA LEU A 267 16.95 -6.28 18.18
C LEU A 267 17.80 -5.74 17.03
N ARG A 268 17.99 -4.44 17.00
CA ARG A 268 18.75 -3.72 15.98
C ARG A 268 20.06 -3.24 16.57
N GLY A 269 21.02 -4.18 16.66
CA GLY A 269 22.37 -3.91 17.12
C GLY A 269 23.24 -3.18 16.09
N GLU A 270 24.51 -2.97 16.43
CA GLU A 270 25.48 -2.28 15.58
C GLU A 270 25.63 -2.94 14.21
N ALA A 271 25.66 -4.27 14.15
CA ALA A 271 25.76 -5.02 12.89
C ALA A 271 24.60 -4.73 11.92
N TYR A 272 23.36 -4.55 12.43
CA TYR A 272 22.21 -4.11 11.62
C TYR A 272 22.43 -2.71 11.06
N HIS A 273 22.90 -1.78 11.88
CA HIS A 273 23.11 -0.39 11.47
C HIS A 273 24.21 -0.28 10.42
N GLN A 274 25.31 -1.01 10.58
CA GLN A 274 26.40 -1.07 9.60
C GLN A 274 25.94 -1.67 8.27
N LEU A 275 25.22 -2.81 8.28
CA LEU A 275 24.70 -3.42 7.06
C LEU A 275 23.71 -2.49 6.34
N LYS A 276 22.80 -1.87 7.08
CA LYS A 276 21.84 -0.89 6.56
C LYS A 276 22.56 0.25 5.83
N GLN A 277 23.63 0.78 6.43
CA GLN A 277 24.43 1.84 5.86
C GLN A 277 25.19 1.38 4.61
N GLN A 278 25.82 0.21 4.64
CA GLN A 278 26.54 -0.36 3.51
C GLN A 278 25.62 -0.55 2.29
N VAL A 279 24.40 -1.08 2.51
CA VAL A 279 23.41 -1.27 1.44
C VAL A 279 22.97 0.08 0.88
N ALA A 280 22.72 1.07 1.71
CA ALA A 280 22.37 2.42 1.27
C ALA A 280 23.47 3.06 0.42
N ASP A 281 24.72 2.92 0.85
CA ASP A 281 25.88 3.46 0.12
C ASP A 281 26.05 2.82 -1.27
N VAL A 282 25.79 1.51 -1.39
CA VAL A 282 25.80 0.83 -2.68
C VAL A 282 24.71 1.37 -3.61
N ILE A 283 23.49 1.52 -3.11
CA ILE A 283 22.36 2.01 -3.89
C ILE A 283 22.61 3.45 -4.34
N ILE A 284 23.03 4.34 -3.44
CA ILE A 284 23.33 5.75 -3.76
C ILE A 284 24.44 5.83 -4.80
N ARG A 285 25.50 5.02 -4.66
CA ARG A 285 26.60 4.99 -5.61
C ARG A 285 26.14 4.57 -7.01
N ARG A 286 25.31 3.55 -7.11
CA ARG A 286 24.75 3.12 -8.40
C ARG A 286 23.95 4.22 -9.10
N VAL A 287 23.18 4.99 -8.35
CA VAL A 287 22.45 6.14 -8.89
C VAL A 287 23.41 7.27 -9.30
N GLU A 288 24.41 7.55 -8.49
CA GLU A 288 25.45 8.54 -8.83
C GLU A 288 26.20 8.18 -10.12
N ASP A 289 26.68 6.95 -10.21
CA ASP A 289 27.49 6.49 -11.34
C ASP A 289 26.71 6.43 -12.67
N LYS A 290 25.39 6.21 -12.62
CA LYS A 290 24.57 5.95 -13.82
C LYS A 290 23.65 7.09 -14.22
N ILE A 291 23.18 7.89 -13.26
CA ILE A 291 22.13 8.88 -13.48
C ILE A 291 22.58 10.29 -13.10
N ALA A 292 23.16 10.47 -11.93
CA ALA A 292 23.38 11.78 -11.31
C ALA A 292 24.83 11.93 -10.80
N PRO A 293 25.83 12.11 -11.70
CA PRO A 293 27.21 12.32 -11.27
C PRO A 293 27.33 13.45 -10.25
N GLY A 294 28.01 13.17 -9.12
CA GLY A 294 28.18 14.13 -8.03
C GLY A 294 27.04 14.15 -7.00
N LEU A 295 26.04 13.28 -7.11
CA LEU A 295 24.89 13.20 -6.19
C LEU A 295 25.29 13.26 -4.73
N ARG A 296 26.33 12.51 -4.32
CA ARG A 296 26.76 12.42 -2.92
C ARG A 296 27.19 13.75 -2.31
N SER A 297 27.81 14.62 -3.12
CA SER A 297 28.27 15.93 -2.65
C SER A 297 27.13 16.90 -2.34
N HIS A 298 25.92 16.58 -2.84
CA HIS A 298 24.70 17.37 -2.66
C HIS A 298 23.76 16.81 -1.60
N ILE A 299 24.09 15.69 -0.95
CA ILE A 299 23.24 15.10 0.09
C ILE A 299 23.45 15.82 1.42
N LEU A 300 22.44 16.52 1.90
CA LEU A 300 22.41 17.13 3.24
C LEU A 300 22.28 16.07 4.33
N PHE A 301 21.31 15.19 4.17
CA PHE A 301 21.07 14.03 5.03
C PHE A 301 20.17 13.02 4.30
N TYR A 302 20.10 11.82 4.84
CA TYR A 302 19.16 10.81 4.36
C TYR A 302 18.70 9.87 5.45
N GLU A 303 17.53 9.28 5.22
CA GLU A 303 16.92 8.26 6.06
C GLU A 303 16.74 6.96 5.28
N VAL A 304 16.99 5.84 5.94
CA VAL A 304 16.88 4.52 5.32
C VAL A 304 15.84 3.68 6.05
N ALA A 305 14.85 3.18 5.32
CA ALA A 305 13.93 2.15 5.79
C ALA A 305 14.28 0.80 5.15
N THR A 306 14.35 -0.25 5.95
CA THR A 306 14.63 -1.63 5.54
C THR A 306 13.40 -2.51 5.78
N PRO A 307 13.36 -3.78 5.34
CA PRO A 307 12.32 -4.72 5.73
C PRO A 307 12.07 -4.80 7.26
N VAL A 308 13.13 -4.66 8.07
CA VAL A 308 13.02 -4.59 9.53
C VAL A 308 12.28 -3.33 9.99
N THR A 309 12.51 -2.21 9.31
CA THR A 309 11.78 -0.96 9.59
C THR A 309 10.29 -1.12 9.27
N HIS A 310 9.96 -1.66 8.11
CA HIS A 310 8.57 -1.91 7.70
C HIS A 310 7.87 -2.85 8.67
N TRP A 311 8.50 -3.98 9.02
CA TRP A 311 7.96 -4.91 10.00
C TRP A 311 7.68 -4.24 11.36
N ARG A 312 8.61 -3.42 11.84
CA ARG A 312 8.47 -2.73 13.13
C ARG A 312 7.27 -1.79 13.19
N TYR A 313 6.99 -1.10 12.09
CA TYR A 313 5.90 -0.11 12.05
C TYR A 313 4.54 -0.72 11.71
N THR A 314 4.51 -1.79 10.94
CA THR A 314 3.26 -2.35 10.41
C THR A 314 2.86 -3.67 11.03
N GLY A 315 3.80 -4.42 11.61
CA GLY A 315 3.60 -5.81 12.02
C GLY A 315 3.43 -6.78 10.84
N ASN A 316 3.55 -6.31 9.61
CA ASN A 316 3.36 -7.16 8.44
C ASN A 316 4.42 -8.26 8.38
N LYS A 317 3.98 -9.47 8.10
CA LYS A 317 4.86 -10.63 7.91
C LYS A 317 6.00 -10.29 6.96
N ASN A 318 7.23 -10.62 7.36
CA ASN A 318 8.46 -10.36 6.60
C ASN A 318 8.67 -8.87 6.21
N GLY A 319 8.02 -7.94 6.91
CA GLY A 319 8.08 -6.53 6.58
C GLY A 319 7.51 -6.19 5.21
N THR A 320 6.61 -7.01 4.68
CA THR A 320 6.02 -6.75 3.35
C THR A 320 5.31 -5.40 3.34
N MET A 321 5.43 -4.69 2.23
CA MET A 321 4.80 -3.37 2.10
C MET A 321 3.28 -3.45 2.01
N MET A 322 2.77 -4.57 1.53
CA MET A 322 1.34 -4.83 1.31
C MET A 322 1.04 -6.30 1.64
N GLY A 323 -0.23 -6.69 1.67
CA GLY A 323 -0.63 -8.06 1.95
C GLY A 323 -0.39 -9.04 0.80
N ALA A 324 -1.39 -9.84 0.50
CA ALA A 324 -1.32 -10.82 -0.58
C ALA A 324 -1.36 -10.14 -1.96
N ARG A 325 -0.41 -10.50 -2.83
CA ARG A 325 -0.36 -9.97 -4.20
C ARG A 325 -1.46 -10.59 -5.07
N PRO A 326 -1.99 -9.87 -6.07
CA PRO A 326 -2.82 -10.47 -7.09
C PRO A 326 -2.08 -11.59 -7.81
N GLY A 327 -2.79 -12.68 -8.11
CA GLY A 327 -2.21 -13.80 -8.81
C GLY A 327 -3.09 -15.03 -8.70
N ARG A 328 -2.89 -15.97 -9.61
CA ARG A 328 -3.73 -17.18 -9.73
C ARG A 328 -3.83 -17.97 -8.43
N LYS A 329 -2.71 -18.16 -7.74
CA LYS A 329 -2.66 -18.93 -6.49
C LYS A 329 -3.51 -18.30 -5.39
N ASN A 330 -3.36 -17.00 -5.14
CA ASN A 330 -4.11 -16.30 -4.11
C ASN A 330 -5.60 -16.18 -4.46
N MET A 331 -5.93 -15.98 -5.73
CA MET A 331 -7.32 -15.94 -6.21
C MET A 331 -8.01 -17.31 -6.06
N GLN A 332 -7.35 -18.40 -6.44
CA GLN A 332 -7.88 -19.77 -6.28
C GLN A 332 -8.08 -20.16 -4.83
N ASN A 333 -7.16 -19.77 -3.96
CA ASN A 333 -7.22 -20.03 -2.52
C ASN A 333 -8.18 -19.09 -1.79
N LYS A 334 -8.69 -18.05 -2.44
CA LYS A 334 -9.56 -17.02 -1.83
C LYS A 334 -8.95 -16.46 -0.55
N ILE A 335 -7.70 -15.97 -0.68
CA ILE A 335 -6.94 -15.46 0.46
C ILE A 335 -7.59 -14.20 1.02
N SER A 336 -8.00 -13.26 0.16
CA SER A 336 -8.69 -12.06 0.60
C SER A 336 -10.16 -12.33 0.95
N HIS A 337 -10.61 -11.76 2.05
CA HIS A 337 -11.98 -11.86 2.54
C HIS A 337 -12.28 -10.74 3.53
N TYR A 338 -13.54 -10.39 3.71
CA TYR A 338 -13.97 -9.39 4.68
C TYR A 338 -14.46 -10.02 5.98
N GLN A 339 -15.30 -11.04 5.86
CA GLN A 339 -15.87 -11.72 7.04
C GLN A 339 -14.86 -12.71 7.60
N THR A 340 -14.55 -12.57 8.89
CA THR A 340 -13.72 -13.49 9.62
C THR A 340 -14.55 -14.65 10.21
N PRO A 341 -13.92 -15.71 10.72
CA PRO A 341 -14.64 -16.75 11.47
C PRO A 341 -15.35 -16.25 12.73
N VAL A 342 -14.92 -15.12 13.29
CA VAL A 342 -15.52 -14.49 14.45
C VAL A 342 -16.58 -13.49 14.01
N LYS A 343 -17.82 -13.64 14.48
CA LYS A 343 -18.92 -12.72 14.14
C LYS A 343 -18.58 -11.29 14.58
N ASN A 344 -18.97 -10.30 13.77
CA ASN A 344 -18.76 -8.87 14.00
C ASN A 344 -17.28 -8.41 13.97
N LEU A 345 -16.33 -9.30 13.72
CA LEU A 345 -14.96 -8.97 13.38
C LEU A 345 -14.80 -9.01 11.86
N ILE A 346 -14.43 -7.88 11.27
CA ILE A 346 -14.37 -7.67 9.81
C ILE A 346 -12.97 -7.21 9.43
N LEU A 347 -12.43 -7.68 8.31
CA LEU A 347 -11.18 -7.16 7.78
C LEU A 347 -11.46 -5.89 6.99
N GLY A 348 -10.62 -4.86 7.15
CA GLY A 348 -10.80 -3.55 6.51
C GLY A 348 -9.54 -3.01 5.83
N GLY A 349 -8.41 -3.70 5.94
CA GLY A 349 -7.13 -3.33 5.35
C GLY A 349 -6.83 -4.08 4.06
N HIS A 350 -5.56 -4.05 3.67
CA HIS A 350 -5.07 -4.68 2.44
C HIS A 350 -5.23 -6.21 2.40
N TRP A 351 -5.53 -6.88 3.52
CA TRP A 351 -5.84 -8.31 3.54
C TRP A 351 -7.30 -8.63 3.16
N ALA A 352 -8.19 -7.65 3.17
CA ALA A 352 -9.56 -7.84 2.71
C ALA A 352 -9.69 -7.87 1.18
N GLU A 353 -8.71 -7.32 0.46
CA GLU A 353 -8.65 -7.27 -1.00
C GLU A 353 -7.28 -7.77 -1.49
N LEU A 354 -7.21 -8.30 -2.72
CA LEU A 354 -5.93 -8.57 -3.37
C LEU A 354 -5.38 -7.30 -3.99
N GLY A 355 -4.09 -7.10 -3.84
CA GLY A 355 -3.41 -5.89 -4.25
C GLY A 355 -3.02 -5.03 -3.07
N GLY A 356 -2.60 -3.81 -3.34
CA GLY A 356 -2.10 -2.92 -2.32
C GLY A 356 -2.19 -1.45 -2.71
N GLY A 357 -1.62 -0.60 -1.86
CA GLY A 357 -1.65 0.84 -2.03
C GLY A 357 -2.91 1.49 -1.46
N VAL A 358 -2.89 2.82 -1.46
CA VAL A 358 -3.95 3.65 -0.88
C VAL A 358 -5.35 3.38 -1.48
N PRO A 359 -5.51 3.23 -2.81
CA PRO A 359 -6.82 2.98 -3.40
C PRO A 359 -7.45 1.67 -2.94
N ILE A 360 -6.65 0.61 -2.81
CA ILE A 360 -7.13 -0.71 -2.35
C ILE A 360 -7.48 -0.65 -0.86
N ALA A 361 -6.68 0.02 -0.04
CA ALA A 361 -6.98 0.21 1.39
C ALA A 361 -8.28 1.02 1.59
N ALA A 362 -8.49 2.09 0.82
CA ALA A 362 -9.72 2.87 0.84
C ALA A 362 -10.95 2.03 0.42
N LYS A 363 -10.81 1.24 -0.65
CA LYS A 363 -11.83 0.29 -1.08
C LYS A 363 -12.16 -0.73 0.01
N ALA A 364 -11.15 -1.27 0.67
CA ALA A 364 -11.32 -2.23 1.76
C ALA A 364 -12.08 -1.62 2.94
N GLY A 365 -11.70 -0.40 3.37
CA GLY A 365 -12.41 0.33 4.42
C GLY A 365 -13.87 0.61 4.08
N ALA A 366 -14.15 1.06 2.85
CA ALA A 366 -15.49 1.33 2.38
C ALA A 366 -16.38 0.06 2.37
N ASN A 367 -15.86 -1.06 1.86
CA ASN A 367 -16.60 -2.32 1.84
C ASN A 367 -16.81 -2.91 3.24
N ALA A 368 -15.84 -2.79 4.15
CA ALA A 368 -16.00 -3.19 5.54
C ALA A 368 -17.13 -2.39 6.23
N SER A 369 -17.16 -1.08 6.00
CA SER A 369 -18.22 -0.20 6.49
C SER A 369 -19.60 -0.57 5.93
N LEU A 370 -19.68 -0.90 4.64
CA LEU A 370 -20.93 -1.37 4.01
C LEU A 370 -21.44 -2.66 4.64
N LEU A 371 -20.60 -3.59 5.04
CA LEU A 371 -21.02 -4.81 5.73
C LEU A 371 -21.68 -4.51 7.08
N ILE A 372 -21.19 -3.51 7.79
CA ILE A 372 -21.80 -3.04 9.05
C ILE A 372 -23.13 -2.33 8.74
N LEU A 373 -23.12 -1.36 7.84
CA LEU A 373 -24.33 -0.61 7.47
C LEU A 373 -25.46 -1.50 6.96
N LYS A 374 -25.14 -2.57 6.25
CA LYS A 374 -26.14 -3.55 5.79
C LYS A 374 -26.93 -4.16 6.92
N LYS A 375 -26.34 -4.27 8.13
CA LYS A 375 -26.98 -4.79 9.34
C LYS A 375 -27.64 -3.70 10.17
N GLU A 376 -26.98 -2.55 10.30
CA GLU A 376 -27.32 -1.52 11.27
C GLU A 376 -28.18 -0.37 10.71
N ASN A 377 -27.98 -0.03 9.43
CA ASN A 377 -28.70 1.08 8.79
C ASN A 377 -28.91 0.79 7.30
N ARG A 378 -30.05 0.19 7.00
CA ARG A 378 -30.40 -0.25 5.65
C ARG A 378 -30.46 0.91 4.64
N ALA A 379 -30.99 2.07 5.04
CA ALA A 379 -31.11 3.23 4.16
C ALA A 379 -29.72 3.79 3.78
N ALA A 380 -28.81 3.93 4.75
CA ALA A 380 -27.44 4.32 4.48
C ALA A 380 -26.71 3.31 3.60
N PHE A 381 -26.89 2.01 3.85
CA PHE A 381 -26.33 0.96 3.01
C PHE A 381 -26.78 1.06 1.56
N GLU A 382 -28.10 1.18 1.30
CA GLU A 382 -28.65 1.25 -0.06
C GLU A 382 -28.19 2.48 -0.82
N CYS A 383 -28.09 3.61 -0.14
CA CYS A 383 -27.57 4.86 -0.71
C CYS A 383 -26.12 4.71 -1.13
N LEU A 384 -25.21 4.30 -0.22
CA LEU A 384 -23.80 4.11 -0.53
C LEU A 384 -23.55 3.00 -1.54
N ALA A 385 -24.23 1.88 -1.43
CA ALA A 385 -24.15 0.79 -2.40
C ALA A 385 -24.61 1.23 -3.80
N GLY A 386 -25.67 2.04 -3.87
CA GLY A 386 -26.15 2.62 -5.12
C GLY A 386 -25.15 3.60 -5.74
N TYR A 387 -24.47 4.41 -4.94
CA TYR A 387 -23.39 5.29 -5.39
C TYR A 387 -22.20 4.47 -5.93
N MET A 388 -21.72 3.50 -5.18
CA MET A 388 -20.62 2.63 -5.60
C MET A 388 -20.93 1.83 -6.88
N ASP A 389 -22.18 1.45 -7.06
CA ASP A 389 -22.66 0.80 -8.31
C ASP A 389 -22.87 1.81 -9.44
N GLY A 390 -22.74 3.12 -9.19
CA GLY A 390 -22.98 4.20 -10.16
C GLY A 390 -24.44 4.42 -10.52
N LYS A 391 -25.35 4.02 -9.65
CA LYS A 391 -26.81 4.22 -9.81
C LYS A 391 -27.28 5.53 -9.18
N ILE A 392 -26.58 6.01 -8.16
CA ILE A 392 -26.89 7.21 -7.39
C ILE A 392 -25.72 8.19 -7.57
N PRO A 393 -25.94 9.45 -7.96
CA PRO A 393 -24.89 10.45 -8.05
C PRO A 393 -24.42 10.90 -6.66
N LEU A 394 -23.21 11.45 -6.57
CA LEU A 394 -22.60 11.89 -5.31
C LEU A 394 -23.47 12.92 -4.59
N GLU A 395 -24.05 13.87 -5.32
CA GLU A 395 -24.89 14.94 -4.76
C GLU A 395 -26.10 14.37 -4.00
N SER A 396 -26.67 13.26 -4.50
CA SER A 396 -27.77 12.58 -3.81
C SER A 396 -27.31 11.90 -2.54
N VAL A 397 -26.08 11.38 -2.49
CA VAL A 397 -25.50 10.81 -1.26
C VAL A 397 -25.28 11.91 -0.24
N LEU A 398 -24.68 13.02 -0.63
CA LEU A 398 -24.37 14.16 0.26
C LEU A 398 -25.63 14.82 0.87
N ARG A 399 -26.77 14.76 0.16
CA ARG A 399 -28.05 15.28 0.64
C ARG A 399 -28.90 14.27 1.38
N ASN A 400 -28.45 13.01 1.49
CA ASN A 400 -29.23 11.95 2.12
C ASN A 400 -29.23 12.11 3.64
N ALA A 401 -30.43 12.18 4.24
CA ALA A 401 -30.61 12.34 5.69
C ALA A 401 -30.03 11.19 6.56
N ALA A 402 -29.69 10.05 5.95
CA ALA A 402 -29.02 8.96 6.63
C ALA A 402 -27.56 9.30 7.00
N PHE A 403 -26.98 10.35 6.42
CA PHE A 403 -25.63 10.79 6.68
C PHE A 403 -25.61 12.17 7.34
N LYS A 404 -24.65 12.37 8.24
CA LYS A 404 -24.32 13.72 8.72
C LYS A 404 -23.52 14.42 7.62
N SER A 405 -23.87 15.67 7.35
CA SER A 405 -23.13 16.49 6.37
C SER A 405 -21.69 16.71 6.83
N TYR A 406 -20.79 16.76 5.87
CA TYR A 406 -19.40 17.21 6.05
C TYR A 406 -19.20 18.46 5.22
N ASP A 407 -18.74 19.54 5.85
CA ASP A 407 -18.63 20.87 5.23
C ASP A 407 -17.35 21.06 4.40
N ASN A 408 -16.49 20.03 4.35
CA ASN A 408 -15.20 20.07 3.67
C ASN A 408 -14.31 21.27 4.09
N SER A 409 -14.39 21.63 5.37
CA SER A 409 -13.64 22.76 5.95
C SER A 409 -12.15 22.48 6.16
N TRP A 410 -11.69 21.27 5.82
CA TRP A 410 -10.30 20.89 6.02
C TRP A 410 -9.35 21.64 5.09
N VAL A 411 -8.30 22.19 5.69
CA VAL A 411 -7.19 22.82 4.98
C VAL A 411 -5.93 21.98 5.21
N ARG A 412 -5.24 21.69 4.15
CA ARG A 412 -3.96 20.94 4.20
C ARG A 412 -2.98 21.67 5.13
N PRO A 413 -2.37 21.00 6.11
CA PRO A 413 -1.29 21.57 6.90
C PRO A 413 -0.10 21.97 6.01
N LEU A 414 0.57 23.04 6.35
CA LEU A 414 1.80 23.43 5.69
C LEU A 414 2.84 22.33 5.80
N THR A 415 3.54 22.04 4.72
CA THR A 415 4.70 21.16 4.73
C THR A 415 5.83 21.74 5.59
N PRO A 416 6.82 20.93 6.00
CA PRO A 416 7.99 21.47 6.69
C PRO A 416 8.70 22.58 5.90
N ALA A 417 8.81 22.46 4.59
CA ALA A 417 9.43 23.45 3.72
C ALA A 417 8.63 24.77 3.70
N GLU A 418 7.29 24.69 3.58
CA GLU A 418 6.42 25.87 3.64
C GLU A 418 6.50 26.56 5.00
N LYS A 419 6.55 25.83 6.11
CA LYS A 419 6.75 26.40 7.46
C LYS A 419 8.07 27.14 7.59
N LEU A 420 9.17 26.61 7.03
CA LEU A 420 10.45 27.29 7.00
C LEU A 420 10.42 28.58 6.21
N LYS A 421 9.71 28.61 5.08
CA LYS A 421 9.51 29.82 4.26
C LYS A 421 8.71 30.88 5.01
N ASP A 422 7.65 30.48 5.70
CA ASP A 422 6.84 31.40 6.50
C ASP A 422 7.62 31.97 7.71
N ALA A 423 8.44 31.16 8.36
CA ALA A 423 9.27 31.60 9.47
C ALA A 423 10.38 32.59 9.06
N LYS A 424 10.79 32.61 7.79
CA LYS A 424 11.79 33.55 7.23
C LYS A 424 11.16 34.89 6.75
N LYS A 425 9.83 35.01 6.70
CA LYS A 425 9.18 36.29 6.39
C LYS A 425 9.41 37.26 7.56
N PRO A 426 9.88 38.50 7.32
CA PRO A 426 9.98 39.49 8.39
C PRO A 426 8.60 39.73 9.00
N ALA A 427 8.55 39.78 10.34
CA ALA A 427 7.32 40.11 11.07
C ALA A 427 6.90 41.53 10.67
N GLY A 428 5.91 41.65 9.76
CA GLY A 428 5.35 42.93 9.39
C GLY A 428 5.37 43.27 7.89
N ALA A 429 5.32 42.29 6.98
CA ALA A 429 5.04 42.55 5.57
C ALA A 429 3.55 42.29 5.24
#